data_80be0d650c9718e06b25cc6a86c7e6d7
#
_entry.id   80be0d650c9718e06b25cc6a86c7e6d7
#
_cell.length_a   1.000
_cell.length_b   1.000
_cell.length_c   1.000
_cell.angle_alpha   90.00
_cell.angle_beta   90.00
_cell.angle_gamma   90.00
#
_symmetry.space_group_name_H-M   'P 1'
#
loop_
_entity.id
_entity.type
_entity.pdbx_description
1 polymer ?
#
loop_
_entity_poly.entity_id
_entity_poly.type
_entity_poly.pdbx_seq_one_letter_code
_entity_poly.pdbx_strand_id
1 'polypeptide(L)'
;MGGKLRLRKRIRTLQKIQEMDNSDVPYTTAALSKLLAVSKATVSNYRKVLRKEGLIGKTKRIAIEGGDWMVARELFDVMPIIQKFSDRCRLDELVPTEYTNRLYDICTTTATAPDILVQSLEEAEKLYSKFTLIYKKRNPNIMMDRYHRAIRKFLAWSNITIPPKSKVMPSGTESSGDYSRVRLNDLEVLGGIKFLENNYGAEWGNLFATHHEIFARPATMMEWAPNIEIEYAEVDGKSYEYATATVYEKKTHRHFDKLILQPKIIKKLSEHDQNRPLIAGDKQSISKKYAAMLREYYIEIGKIEKDATYKKGVDGWLYFNRPIYAIRHSAAQMWMRRTAFNLELVAKMGWDDTKTLSKFYARTTVKNIMQAGTCYYCRPPQTKTAERLFCSATHALAYLNGARGNGQ
;
A
#
# COMPACT_ATOMS: atom_id res chain seq x y z
N MET A 1 -40.81 15.41 20.57
CA MET A 1 -40.77 16.67 19.76
C MET A 1 -39.55 16.86 18.86
N GLY A 2 -38.37 16.29 19.16
CA GLY A 2 -37.12 16.52 18.36
C GLY A 2 -37.12 16.00 16.93
N GLY A 3 -37.85 14.93 16.60
CA GLY A 3 -37.84 14.34 15.26
C GLY A 3 -38.50 15.20 14.17
N LYS A 4 -39.66 15.82 14.50
CA LYS A 4 -40.37 16.70 13.55
C LYS A 4 -39.59 17.97 13.21
N LEU A 5 -38.83 18.52 14.17
CA LEU A 5 -37.99 19.71 13.96
C LEU A 5 -36.79 19.40 13.06
N ARG A 6 -36.17 18.25 13.22
CA ARG A 6 -35.04 17.76 12.35
C ARG A 6 -35.52 17.52 10.94
N LEU A 7 -36.69 16.92 10.75
CA LEU A 7 -37.25 16.67 9.43
C LEU A 7 -37.58 17.99 8.70
N ARG A 8 -38.19 18.95 9.34
CA ARG A 8 -38.48 20.28 8.78
C ARG A 8 -37.18 21.01 8.36
N LYS A 9 -36.13 20.95 9.19
CA LYS A 9 -34.83 21.54 8.88
C LYS A 9 -34.20 20.87 7.62
N ARG A 10 -34.31 19.54 7.54
CA ARG A 10 -33.81 18.76 6.39
C ARG A 10 -34.54 19.15 5.08
N ILE A 11 -35.87 19.23 5.11
CA ILE A 11 -36.67 19.59 3.95
C ILE A 11 -36.32 21.00 3.48
N ARG A 12 -36.25 21.99 4.41
CA ARG A 12 -35.85 23.37 4.06
C ARG A 12 -34.46 23.45 3.44
N THR A 13 -33.51 22.66 3.93
CA THR A 13 -32.15 22.63 3.38
C THR A 13 -32.14 22.03 1.97
N LEU A 14 -32.89 20.96 1.71
CA LEU A 14 -33.04 20.35 0.37
C LEU A 14 -33.67 21.33 -0.62
N GLN A 15 -34.75 22.02 -0.23
CA GLN A 15 -35.41 23.04 -1.06
C GLN A 15 -34.44 24.18 -1.43
N LYS A 16 -33.70 24.72 -0.47
CA LYS A 16 -32.71 25.77 -0.72
C LYS A 16 -31.58 25.31 -1.65
N ILE A 17 -31.11 24.07 -1.52
CA ILE A 17 -30.10 23.51 -2.44
C ILE A 17 -30.69 23.37 -3.84
N GLN A 18 -31.93 22.90 -3.95
CA GLN A 18 -32.64 22.80 -5.24
C GLN A 18 -32.81 24.16 -5.91
N GLU A 19 -33.28 25.16 -5.17
CA GLU A 19 -33.46 26.53 -5.68
C GLU A 19 -32.13 27.11 -6.20
N MET A 20 -31.06 26.96 -5.40
CA MET A 20 -29.75 27.49 -5.73
C MET A 20 -29.06 26.73 -6.87
N ASP A 21 -29.24 25.42 -6.98
CA ASP A 21 -28.68 24.62 -8.07
C ASP A 21 -29.48 24.81 -9.39
N ASN A 22 -30.74 25.23 -9.32
CA ASN A 22 -31.55 25.59 -10.49
C ASN A 22 -31.46 27.07 -10.85
N SER A 23 -30.74 27.88 -10.07
CA SER A 23 -30.46 29.29 -10.42
C SER A 23 -29.45 29.41 -11.57
N ASP A 24 -29.45 30.56 -12.23
CA ASP A 24 -28.50 30.82 -13.33
C ASP A 24 -27.04 30.90 -12.84
N VAL A 25 -26.82 31.13 -11.56
CA VAL A 25 -25.49 31.17 -10.93
C VAL A 25 -25.23 29.85 -10.20
N PRO A 26 -24.32 29.01 -10.71
CA PRO A 26 -24.03 27.73 -10.09
C PRO A 26 -23.22 27.90 -8.81
N TYR A 27 -23.71 27.34 -7.72
CA TYR A 27 -23.02 27.35 -6.43
C TYR A 27 -22.11 26.13 -6.25
N THR A 28 -20.87 26.35 -5.80
CA THR A 28 -19.99 25.24 -5.42
C THR A 28 -20.50 24.55 -4.14
N THR A 29 -20.16 23.27 -3.92
CA THR A 29 -20.46 22.57 -2.69
C THR A 29 -19.90 23.29 -1.45
N ALA A 30 -18.74 23.95 -1.59
CA ALA A 30 -18.14 24.74 -0.53
C ALA A 30 -18.92 26.02 -0.24
N ALA A 31 -19.41 26.72 -1.26
CA ALA A 31 -20.24 27.93 -1.10
C ALA A 31 -21.57 27.60 -0.44
N LEU A 32 -22.26 26.56 -0.91
CA LEU A 32 -23.52 26.09 -0.29
C LEU A 32 -23.32 25.60 1.16
N SER A 33 -22.22 24.93 1.44
CA SER A 33 -21.88 24.50 2.80
C SER A 33 -21.77 25.70 3.76
N LYS A 34 -21.09 26.77 3.35
CA LYS A 34 -21.00 28.02 4.14
C LYS A 34 -22.33 28.71 4.28
N LEU A 35 -23.04 28.90 3.17
CA LEU A 35 -24.28 29.65 3.12
C LEU A 35 -25.40 29.00 3.92
N LEU A 36 -25.50 27.69 3.90
CA LEU A 36 -26.53 26.89 4.59
C LEU A 36 -26.11 26.42 5.99
N ALA A 37 -24.89 26.74 6.41
CA ALA A 37 -24.31 26.29 7.68
C ALA A 37 -24.41 24.75 7.89
N VAL A 38 -24.13 23.99 6.83
CA VAL A 38 -24.14 22.50 6.86
C VAL A 38 -22.80 21.98 6.30
N SER A 39 -22.46 20.74 6.65
CA SER A 39 -21.21 20.14 6.16
C SER A 39 -21.20 19.96 4.63
N LYS A 40 -20.00 20.00 4.01
CA LYS A 40 -19.83 19.69 2.58
C LYS A 40 -20.37 18.30 2.23
N ALA A 41 -20.25 17.32 3.13
CA ALA A 41 -20.78 15.99 2.95
C ALA A 41 -22.33 16.01 2.91
N THR A 42 -22.96 16.81 3.76
CA THR A 42 -24.42 16.98 3.76
C THR A 42 -24.91 17.56 2.45
N VAL A 43 -24.26 18.64 1.93
CA VAL A 43 -24.61 19.24 0.63
C VAL A 43 -24.43 18.20 -0.50
N SER A 44 -23.34 17.45 -0.51
CA SER A 44 -23.07 16.42 -1.52
C SER A 44 -24.14 15.33 -1.51
N ASN A 45 -24.52 14.85 -0.33
CA ASN A 45 -25.56 13.81 -0.20
C ASN A 45 -26.93 14.33 -0.63
N TYR A 46 -27.27 15.56 -0.31
CA TYR A 46 -28.55 16.17 -0.72
C TYR A 46 -28.61 16.39 -2.23
N ARG A 47 -27.52 16.82 -2.86
CA ARG A 47 -27.42 16.87 -4.32
C ARG A 47 -27.58 15.52 -4.98
N LYS A 48 -27.03 14.43 -4.39
CA LYS A 48 -27.25 13.07 -4.90
C LYS A 48 -28.73 12.68 -4.86
N VAL A 49 -29.42 12.98 -3.76
CA VAL A 49 -30.86 12.72 -3.63
C VAL A 49 -31.66 13.52 -4.67
N LEU A 50 -31.43 14.83 -4.76
CA LEU A 50 -32.14 15.71 -5.70
C LEU A 50 -31.91 15.30 -7.17
N ARG A 51 -30.72 14.86 -7.53
CA ARG A 51 -30.43 14.32 -8.88
C ARG A 51 -31.14 13.00 -9.15
N LYS A 52 -31.19 12.11 -8.15
CA LYS A 52 -31.90 10.83 -8.27
C LYS A 52 -33.38 11.03 -8.49
N GLU A 53 -33.94 12.06 -7.86
CA GLU A 53 -35.37 12.45 -7.99
C GLU A 53 -35.62 13.36 -9.23
N GLY A 54 -34.59 13.66 -10.04
CA GLY A 54 -34.72 14.52 -11.21
C GLY A 54 -34.99 15.99 -10.91
N LEU A 55 -34.89 16.41 -9.65
CA LEU A 55 -35.23 17.76 -9.18
C LEU A 55 -34.14 18.80 -9.44
N ILE A 56 -32.91 18.39 -9.67
CA ILE A 56 -31.81 19.24 -10.14
C ILE A 56 -31.14 18.56 -11.36
N GLY A 57 -30.74 19.37 -12.34
CA GLY A 57 -29.98 18.89 -13.48
C GLY A 57 -28.59 18.41 -13.13
N LYS A 58 -27.92 17.75 -14.09
CA LYS A 58 -26.48 17.50 -14.01
C LYS A 58 -25.78 18.84 -13.86
N THR A 59 -24.83 18.95 -12.94
CA THR A 59 -24.13 20.19 -12.55
C THR A 59 -23.83 21.07 -13.76
N LYS A 60 -24.48 22.24 -13.86
CA LYS A 60 -24.16 23.24 -14.88
C LYS A 60 -22.70 23.69 -14.71
N ARG A 61 -22.01 23.90 -15.81
CA ARG A 61 -20.61 24.33 -15.82
C ARG A 61 -20.49 25.70 -15.18
N ILE A 62 -19.52 25.88 -14.30
CA ILE A 62 -19.06 27.21 -13.92
C ILE A 62 -18.10 27.65 -15.04
N ALA A 63 -18.55 28.51 -15.92
CA ALA A 63 -17.64 29.25 -16.75
C ALA A 63 -16.91 30.24 -15.84
N ILE A 64 -15.61 30.07 -15.63
CA ILE A 64 -14.79 31.06 -14.97
C ILE A 64 -14.39 32.04 -16.06
N GLU A 65 -14.84 33.33 -15.95
CA GLU A 65 -14.35 34.40 -16.80
C GLU A 65 -12.83 34.47 -16.71
N GLY A 66 -12.15 34.28 -17.83
CA GLY A 66 -10.69 34.27 -17.90
C GLY A 66 -10.07 33.25 -18.85
N GLY A 67 -10.88 32.60 -19.70
CA GLY A 67 -10.38 31.67 -20.72
C GLY A 67 -9.89 30.33 -20.19
N ASP A 68 -10.19 30.02 -18.94
CA ASP A 68 -9.74 28.78 -18.30
C ASP A 68 -10.59 27.59 -18.76
N TRP A 69 -9.92 26.63 -19.40
CA TRP A 69 -10.53 25.36 -19.80
C TRP A 69 -10.87 24.51 -18.55
N MET A 70 -12.13 24.54 -18.16
CA MET A 70 -12.65 23.65 -17.11
C MET A 70 -13.78 22.80 -17.69
N VAL A 71 -13.57 21.50 -17.73
CA VAL A 71 -14.55 20.53 -18.19
C VAL A 71 -14.99 19.68 -17.00
N ALA A 72 -16.32 19.49 -16.88
CA ALA A 72 -16.83 18.53 -15.90
C ALA A 72 -16.25 17.14 -16.16
N ARG A 73 -16.05 16.35 -15.10
CA ARG A 73 -15.42 15.03 -15.19
C ARG A 73 -16.11 14.13 -16.21
N GLU A 74 -17.42 14.13 -16.23
CA GLU A 74 -18.23 13.33 -17.15
C GLU A 74 -17.96 13.67 -18.62
N LEU A 75 -17.70 14.93 -18.91
CA LEU A 75 -17.38 15.38 -20.26
C LEU A 75 -15.94 15.08 -20.64
N PHE A 76 -15.01 15.16 -19.68
CA PHE A 76 -13.64 14.73 -19.90
C PHE A 76 -13.57 13.25 -20.26
N ASP A 77 -14.30 12.41 -19.53
CA ASP A 77 -14.30 10.95 -19.74
C ASP A 77 -14.90 10.53 -21.11
N VAL A 78 -15.76 11.36 -21.71
CA VAL A 78 -16.34 11.10 -23.04
C VAL A 78 -15.58 11.80 -24.18
N MET A 79 -14.51 12.53 -23.90
CA MET A 79 -13.66 13.09 -24.97
C MET A 79 -13.05 11.96 -25.81
N PRO A 80 -13.09 12.07 -27.16
CA PRO A 80 -12.62 10.99 -28.04
C PRO A 80 -11.19 10.54 -27.74
N ILE A 81 -10.28 11.46 -27.41
CA ILE A 81 -8.90 11.16 -27.07
C ILE A 81 -8.79 10.38 -25.75
N ILE A 82 -9.62 10.71 -24.76
CA ILE A 82 -9.64 10.04 -23.46
C ILE A 82 -10.29 8.66 -23.56
N GLN A 83 -11.36 8.54 -24.36
CA GLN A 83 -11.99 7.25 -24.62
C GLN A 83 -11.02 6.28 -25.32
N LYS A 84 -10.38 6.71 -26.40
CA LYS A 84 -9.37 5.89 -27.12
C LYS A 84 -8.22 5.48 -26.20
N PHE A 85 -7.73 6.38 -25.35
CA PHE A 85 -6.71 6.07 -24.37
C PHE A 85 -7.21 5.07 -23.30
N SER A 86 -8.45 5.22 -22.83
CA SER A 86 -9.08 4.31 -21.87
C SER A 86 -9.22 2.91 -22.45
N ASP A 87 -9.62 2.81 -23.71
CA ASP A 87 -9.73 1.52 -24.41
C ASP A 87 -8.36 0.85 -24.56
N ARG A 88 -7.33 1.63 -24.88
CA ARG A 88 -5.97 1.11 -24.92
C ARG A 88 -5.50 0.64 -23.55
N CYS A 89 -5.82 1.37 -22.46
CA CYS A 89 -5.51 0.91 -21.12
C CYS A 89 -6.18 -0.45 -20.81
N ARG A 90 -7.43 -0.67 -21.24
CA ARG A 90 -8.11 -1.95 -21.06
C ARG A 90 -7.43 -3.08 -21.85
N LEU A 91 -7.01 -2.82 -23.08
CA LEU A 91 -6.24 -3.79 -23.87
C LEU A 91 -4.90 -4.15 -23.24
N ASP A 92 -4.25 -3.21 -22.56
CA ASP A 92 -3.02 -3.42 -21.82
C ASP A 92 -3.27 -3.97 -20.40
N GLU A 93 -4.47 -4.46 -20.07
CA GLU A 93 -4.88 -4.96 -18.74
C GLU A 93 -4.68 -3.97 -17.60
N LEU A 94 -4.73 -2.66 -17.89
CA LEU A 94 -4.61 -1.60 -16.92
C LEU A 94 -5.98 -1.07 -16.50
N VAL A 95 -6.05 -0.50 -15.29
CA VAL A 95 -7.28 0.16 -14.80
C VAL A 95 -7.34 1.59 -15.36
N PRO A 96 -8.21 1.90 -16.35
CA PRO A 96 -8.22 3.19 -17.04
C PRO A 96 -8.39 4.37 -16.07
N THR A 97 -9.24 4.24 -15.05
CA THR A 97 -9.54 5.30 -14.09
C THR A 97 -8.33 5.74 -13.26
N GLU A 98 -7.32 4.87 -13.08
CA GLU A 98 -6.07 5.27 -12.41
C GLU A 98 -5.29 6.31 -13.22
N TYR A 99 -5.36 6.24 -14.53
CA TYR A 99 -4.66 7.11 -15.46
C TYR A 99 -5.50 8.34 -15.80
N THR A 100 -6.75 8.17 -16.20
CA THR A 100 -7.63 9.28 -16.61
C THR A 100 -7.92 10.25 -15.48
N ASN A 101 -8.02 9.79 -14.21
CA ASN A 101 -8.13 10.67 -13.05
C ASN A 101 -6.93 11.61 -12.94
N ARG A 102 -5.72 11.12 -13.19
CA ARG A 102 -4.50 11.92 -13.10
C ARG A 102 -4.36 12.89 -14.27
N LEU A 103 -4.75 12.48 -15.48
CA LEU A 103 -4.80 13.36 -16.62
C LEU A 103 -5.83 14.47 -16.42
N TYR A 104 -6.99 14.13 -15.87
CA TYR A 104 -8.00 15.13 -15.50
C TYR A 104 -7.48 16.16 -14.50
N ASP A 105 -6.79 15.73 -13.44
CA ASP A 105 -6.17 16.63 -12.46
C ASP A 105 -5.12 17.55 -13.14
N ILE A 106 -4.32 17.02 -14.07
CA ILE A 106 -3.33 17.81 -14.82
C ILE A 106 -4.05 18.85 -15.68
N CYS A 107 -5.00 18.43 -16.49
CA CYS A 107 -5.73 19.29 -17.42
C CYS A 107 -6.51 20.39 -16.70
N THR A 108 -7.21 20.06 -15.61
CA THR A 108 -7.99 21.03 -14.84
C THR A 108 -7.12 22.00 -14.04
N THR A 109 -5.98 21.54 -13.50
CA THR A 109 -5.05 22.40 -12.76
C THR A 109 -4.33 23.39 -13.69
N THR A 110 -4.02 22.97 -14.92
CA THR A 110 -3.34 23.81 -15.91
C THR A 110 -4.29 24.57 -16.81
N ALA A 111 -5.60 24.34 -16.69
CA ALA A 111 -6.66 24.87 -17.54
C ALA A 111 -6.44 24.52 -19.03
N THR A 112 -6.06 23.27 -19.32
CA THR A 112 -5.63 22.86 -20.66
C THR A 112 -6.36 21.59 -21.10
N ALA A 113 -6.76 21.53 -22.37
CA ALA A 113 -7.37 20.33 -22.96
C ALA A 113 -6.36 19.17 -23.09
N PRO A 114 -6.80 17.89 -22.99
CA PRO A 114 -5.90 16.76 -23.08
C PRO A 114 -5.20 16.64 -24.44
N ASP A 115 -5.81 17.15 -25.52
CA ASP A 115 -5.21 17.17 -26.86
C ASP A 115 -3.90 17.97 -26.90
N ILE A 116 -3.79 19.03 -26.11
CA ILE A 116 -2.58 19.85 -26.05
C ILE A 116 -1.41 19.07 -25.46
N LEU A 117 -1.66 18.17 -24.50
CA LEU A 117 -0.62 17.31 -23.90
C LEU A 117 0.05 16.39 -24.91
N VAL A 118 -0.61 16.09 -26.02
CA VAL A 118 -0.10 15.18 -27.05
C VAL A 118 0.27 15.88 -28.35
N GLN A 119 0.32 17.22 -28.38
CA GLN A 119 0.81 17.96 -29.52
C GLN A 119 2.32 17.85 -29.69
N SER A 120 3.04 17.97 -28.59
CA SER A 120 4.49 17.79 -28.57
C SER A 120 4.99 17.47 -27.16
N LEU A 121 6.22 16.92 -27.09
CA LEU A 121 6.88 16.70 -25.80
C LEU A 121 7.12 18.02 -25.05
N GLU A 122 7.47 19.09 -25.78
CA GLU A 122 7.74 20.41 -25.20
C GLU A 122 6.50 20.98 -24.49
N GLU A 123 5.34 20.95 -25.14
CA GLU A 123 4.08 21.39 -24.52
C GLU A 123 3.72 20.51 -23.33
N ALA A 124 3.88 19.19 -23.43
CA ALA A 124 3.66 18.27 -22.30
C ALA A 124 4.57 18.60 -21.11
N GLU A 125 5.85 18.88 -21.33
CA GLU A 125 6.82 19.24 -20.28
C GLU A 125 6.49 20.59 -19.63
N LYS A 126 6.10 21.59 -20.44
CA LYS A 126 5.68 22.90 -19.97
C LYS A 126 4.44 22.81 -19.08
N LEU A 127 3.41 22.12 -19.55
CA LEU A 127 2.17 21.93 -18.81
C LEU A 127 2.37 21.09 -17.55
N TYR A 128 3.16 20.04 -17.64
CA TYR A 128 3.45 19.20 -16.48
C TYR A 128 4.29 19.95 -15.43
N SER A 129 5.21 20.80 -15.85
CA SER A 129 5.98 21.66 -14.94
C SER A 129 5.06 22.67 -14.23
N LYS A 130 4.14 23.34 -14.99
CA LYS A 130 3.11 24.22 -14.43
C LYS A 130 2.22 23.49 -13.43
N PHE A 131 1.73 22.29 -13.78
CA PHE A 131 0.95 21.44 -12.90
C PHE A 131 1.69 21.10 -11.61
N THR A 132 2.95 20.66 -11.72
CA THR A 132 3.76 20.27 -10.56
C THR A 132 3.95 21.43 -9.59
N LEU A 133 4.22 22.64 -10.11
CA LEU A 133 4.38 23.83 -9.30
C LEU A 133 3.12 24.19 -8.54
N ILE A 134 1.97 24.25 -9.22
CA ILE A 134 0.68 24.60 -8.62
C ILE A 134 0.22 23.52 -7.64
N TYR A 135 0.33 22.25 -8.04
CA TYR A 135 -0.23 21.13 -7.31
C TYR A 135 0.57 20.82 -6.03
N LYS A 136 1.91 20.90 -6.09
CA LYS A 136 2.76 20.75 -4.88
C LYS A 136 2.56 21.89 -3.89
N LYS A 137 2.31 23.12 -4.37
CA LYS A 137 1.98 24.25 -3.48
C LYS A 137 0.70 24.01 -2.70
N ARG A 138 -0.31 23.41 -3.33
CA ARG A 138 -1.61 23.06 -2.68
C ARG A 138 -1.54 21.81 -1.82
N ASN A 139 -0.67 20.86 -2.19
CA ASN A 139 -0.54 19.53 -1.58
C ASN A 139 0.93 19.17 -1.39
N PRO A 140 1.64 19.73 -0.39
CA PRO A 140 3.09 19.56 -0.24
C PRO A 140 3.56 18.12 -0.11
N ASN A 141 2.72 17.24 0.45
CA ASN A 141 3.03 15.84 0.74
C ASN A 141 2.60 14.86 -0.37
N ILE A 142 2.16 15.37 -1.53
CA ILE A 142 1.66 14.50 -2.58
C ILE A 142 2.78 13.77 -3.30
N MET A 143 2.52 12.50 -3.60
CA MET A 143 3.41 11.68 -4.42
C MET A 143 3.14 11.90 -5.90
N MET A 144 4.11 12.48 -6.61
CA MET A 144 4.00 12.76 -8.04
C MET A 144 4.15 11.52 -8.95
N ASP A 145 4.65 10.41 -8.43
CA ASP A 145 4.91 9.17 -9.21
C ASP A 145 3.71 8.69 -10.05
N ARG A 146 2.50 8.84 -9.52
CA ARG A 146 1.27 8.44 -10.23
C ARG A 146 0.96 9.37 -11.40
N TYR A 147 1.23 10.65 -11.24
CA TYR A 147 1.06 11.66 -12.29
C TYR A 147 2.11 11.49 -13.38
N HIS A 148 3.38 11.27 -13.01
CA HIS A 148 4.45 10.91 -13.95
C HIS A 148 4.06 9.68 -14.78
N ARG A 149 3.55 8.63 -14.12
CA ARG A 149 3.13 7.42 -14.80
C ARG A 149 1.99 7.68 -15.77
N ALA A 150 0.98 8.45 -15.36
CA ALA A 150 -0.17 8.73 -16.19
C ALA A 150 0.21 9.53 -17.44
N ILE A 151 0.95 10.65 -17.29
CA ILE A 151 1.36 11.46 -18.43
C ILE A 151 2.29 10.69 -19.38
N ARG A 152 3.25 9.94 -18.86
CA ARG A 152 4.15 9.11 -19.68
C ARG A 152 3.40 8.05 -20.48
N LYS A 153 2.43 7.36 -19.86
CA LYS A 153 1.63 6.36 -20.57
C LYS A 153 0.80 7.00 -21.67
N PHE A 154 0.24 8.18 -21.40
CA PHE A 154 -0.55 8.95 -22.37
C PHE A 154 0.29 9.42 -23.55
N LEU A 155 1.48 9.97 -23.29
CA LEU A 155 2.42 10.40 -24.35
C LEU A 155 2.93 9.22 -25.17
N ALA A 156 3.31 8.12 -24.53
CA ALA A 156 3.76 6.90 -25.21
C ALA A 156 2.66 6.30 -26.10
N TRP A 157 1.42 6.30 -25.62
CA TRP A 157 0.26 5.90 -26.42
C TRP A 157 0.07 6.78 -27.65
N SER A 158 0.36 8.08 -27.54
CA SER A 158 0.29 9.05 -28.65
C SER A 158 1.56 9.05 -29.52
N ASN A 159 2.42 8.04 -29.41
CA ASN A 159 3.69 7.88 -30.13
C ASN A 159 4.72 8.99 -29.88
N ILE A 160 4.62 9.69 -28.73
CA ILE A 160 5.62 10.68 -28.34
C ILE A 160 6.73 9.99 -27.55
N THR A 161 7.94 10.01 -28.10
CA THR A 161 9.14 9.45 -27.44
C THR A 161 9.61 10.38 -26.33
N ILE A 162 9.79 9.84 -25.13
CA ILE A 162 10.21 10.59 -23.95
C ILE A 162 11.67 10.27 -23.64
N PRO A 163 12.61 11.20 -23.81
CA PRO A 163 14.01 10.99 -23.48
C PRO A 163 14.23 10.82 -21.97
N PRO A 164 15.30 10.14 -21.53
CA PRO A 164 15.55 9.86 -20.11
C PRO A 164 15.65 11.08 -19.21
N LYS A 165 16.05 12.25 -19.75
CA LYS A 165 16.20 13.51 -19.00
C LYS A 165 14.98 14.43 -19.10
N SER A 166 13.86 13.96 -19.66
CA SER A 166 12.65 14.75 -19.79
C SER A 166 12.08 15.12 -18.43
N LYS A 167 11.48 16.32 -18.33
CA LYS A 167 10.80 16.82 -17.13
C LYS A 167 9.56 15.99 -16.72
N VAL A 168 8.97 15.26 -17.66
CA VAL A 168 7.88 14.32 -17.40
C VAL A 168 8.39 12.95 -16.88
N MET A 169 9.72 12.75 -16.90
CA MET A 169 10.34 11.63 -16.21
C MET A 169 10.52 12.00 -14.74
N PRO A 170 10.29 11.07 -13.80
CA PRO A 170 10.72 11.29 -12.44
C PRO A 170 12.22 11.55 -12.49
N SER A 171 12.67 12.71 -11.96
CA SER A 171 14.07 12.87 -11.62
C SER A 171 14.44 11.68 -10.78
N GLY A 172 15.27 10.79 -11.33
CA GLY A 172 15.63 9.54 -10.71
C GLY A 172 15.99 9.80 -9.26
N THR A 173 15.31 9.16 -8.34
CA THR A 173 15.46 9.34 -6.89
C THR A 173 14.52 10.35 -6.24
N GLU A 174 13.21 10.28 -6.41
CA GLU A 174 12.47 10.30 -5.16
C GLU A 174 12.82 8.97 -4.50
N SER A 175 13.74 9.02 -3.57
CA SER A 175 14.25 7.86 -2.86
C SER A 175 13.05 7.03 -2.42
N SER A 176 12.85 5.89 -3.06
CA SER A 176 12.09 4.81 -2.44
C SER A 176 12.73 4.70 -1.07
N GLY A 177 11.97 5.08 -0.03
CA GLY A 177 12.50 5.24 1.29
C GLY A 177 13.37 4.06 1.66
N ASP A 178 14.46 4.32 2.34
CA ASP A 178 15.33 3.29 2.84
C ASP A 178 14.57 2.48 3.89
N TYR A 179 14.03 1.34 3.49
CA TYR A 179 13.31 0.44 4.39
C TYR A 179 14.25 -0.57 5.08
N SER A 180 15.56 -0.44 4.91
CA SER A 180 16.55 -1.33 5.55
C SER A 180 16.50 -1.26 7.08
N ARG A 181 15.99 -0.17 7.64
CA ARG A 181 15.81 0.03 9.08
C ARG A 181 14.46 -0.44 9.62
N VAL A 182 13.51 -0.76 8.75
CA VAL A 182 12.18 -1.24 9.15
C VAL A 182 12.27 -2.71 9.49
N ARG A 183 12.61 -3.01 10.73
CA ARG A 183 12.72 -4.37 11.23
C ARG A 183 12.20 -4.50 12.65
N LEU A 184 11.66 -5.66 12.95
CA LEU A 184 11.40 -6.13 14.30
C LEU A 184 12.44 -7.20 14.63
N ASN A 185 13.03 -7.14 15.80
CA ASN A 185 13.86 -8.22 16.30
C ASN A 185 12.99 -9.35 16.86
N ASP A 186 13.60 -10.50 17.18
CA ASP A 186 12.84 -11.68 17.64
C ASP A 186 12.02 -11.40 18.91
N LEU A 187 12.54 -10.58 19.85
CA LEU A 187 11.82 -10.21 21.07
C LEU A 187 10.63 -9.30 20.76
N GLU A 188 10.79 -8.34 19.84
CA GLU A 188 9.70 -7.49 19.37
C GLU A 188 8.64 -8.31 18.61
N VAL A 189 9.01 -9.35 17.86
CA VAL A 189 8.05 -10.26 17.23
C VAL A 189 7.27 -11.05 18.27
N LEU A 190 7.95 -11.64 19.23
CA LEU A 190 7.32 -12.38 20.32
C LEU A 190 6.45 -11.47 21.20
N GLY A 191 6.93 -10.25 21.47
CA GLY A 191 6.16 -9.20 22.17
C GLY A 191 4.88 -8.85 21.43
N GLY A 192 4.94 -8.67 20.10
CA GLY A 192 3.80 -8.36 19.26
C GLY A 192 2.75 -9.49 19.24
N ILE A 193 3.19 -10.75 19.19
CA ILE A 193 2.28 -11.88 19.30
C ILE A 193 1.52 -11.82 20.63
N LYS A 194 2.25 -11.70 21.75
CA LYS A 194 1.64 -11.63 23.10
C LYS A 194 0.75 -10.39 23.27
N PHE A 195 1.20 -9.23 22.79
CA PHE A 195 0.41 -8.00 22.85
C PHE A 195 -0.95 -8.17 22.15
N LEU A 196 -0.93 -8.72 20.94
CA LEU A 196 -2.16 -8.94 20.18
C LEU A 196 -3.04 -10.02 20.78
N GLU A 197 -2.46 -11.13 21.26
CA GLU A 197 -3.20 -12.19 21.96
C GLU A 197 -3.91 -11.65 23.21
N ASN A 198 -3.20 -10.91 24.04
CA ASN A 198 -3.71 -10.42 25.32
C ASN A 198 -4.77 -9.32 25.16
N ASN A 199 -4.61 -8.41 24.19
CA ASN A 199 -5.48 -7.24 24.06
C ASN A 199 -6.65 -7.46 23.08
N TYR A 200 -6.51 -8.40 22.12
CA TYR A 200 -7.46 -8.51 21.01
C TYR A 200 -7.90 -9.94 20.69
N GLY A 201 -7.26 -10.93 21.27
CA GLY A 201 -7.58 -12.34 21.08
C GLY A 201 -6.50 -13.12 20.33
N ALA A 202 -6.50 -14.45 20.55
CA ALA A 202 -5.48 -15.36 20.04
C ALA A 202 -5.36 -15.36 18.51
N GLU A 203 -6.47 -15.13 17.81
CA GLU A 203 -6.50 -15.08 16.35
C GLU A 203 -5.64 -13.95 15.77
N TRP A 204 -5.55 -12.79 16.46
CA TRP A 204 -4.75 -11.65 16.01
C TRP A 204 -3.26 -11.89 16.24
N GLY A 205 -2.89 -12.53 17.34
CA GLY A 205 -1.51 -12.97 17.56
C GLY A 205 -1.06 -14.02 16.52
N ASN A 206 -1.96 -14.96 16.18
CA ASN A 206 -1.73 -15.94 15.13
C ASN A 206 -1.58 -15.32 13.76
N LEU A 207 -2.44 -14.34 13.40
CA LEU A 207 -2.33 -13.58 12.16
C LEU A 207 -0.98 -12.86 12.08
N PHE A 208 -0.54 -12.22 13.16
CA PHE A 208 0.74 -11.52 13.20
C PHE A 208 1.92 -12.47 13.05
N ALA A 209 1.94 -13.56 13.80
CA ALA A 209 2.99 -14.58 13.73
C ALA A 209 3.11 -15.18 12.33
N THR A 210 1.99 -15.61 11.77
CA THR A 210 1.92 -16.17 10.42
C THR A 210 2.33 -15.13 9.36
N HIS A 211 1.84 -13.90 9.46
CA HIS A 211 2.19 -12.83 8.51
C HIS A 211 3.69 -12.51 8.55
N HIS A 212 4.30 -12.52 9.73
CA HIS A 212 5.74 -12.30 9.87
C HIS A 212 6.55 -13.47 9.32
N GLU A 213 6.06 -14.69 9.42
CA GLU A 213 6.75 -15.86 8.86
C GLU A 213 6.66 -15.90 7.33
N ILE A 214 5.46 -15.77 6.76
CA ILE A 214 5.24 -15.92 5.31
C ILE A 214 5.37 -14.63 4.51
N PHE A 215 5.49 -13.48 5.14
CA PHE A 215 5.66 -12.13 4.55
C PHE A 215 4.82 -11.85 3.29
N ALA A 216 3.59 -12.34 3.23
CA ALA A 216 2.67 -12.06 2.15
C ALA A 216 2.31 -10.57 2.08
N ARG A 217 1.80 -10.10 0.92
CA ARG A 217 1.27 -8.73 0.84
C ARG A 217 0.06 -8.56 1.75
N PRO A 218 -0.15 -7.38 2.37
CA PRO A 218 -1.28 -7.17 3.28
C PRO A 218 -2.62 -7.58 2.70
N ALA A 219 -2.89 -7.22 1.45
CA ALA A 219 -4.15 -7.59 0.80
C ALA A 219 -4.32 -9.10 0.62
N THR A 220 -3.24 -9.80 0.31
CA THR A 220 -3.19 -11.24 0.19
C THR A 220 -3.40 -11.89 1.54
N MET A 221 -2.70 -11.40 2.58
CA MET A 221 -2.78 -11.96 3.94
C MET A 221 -4.19 -11.93 4.52
N MET A 222 -4.96 -10.86 4.20
CA MET A 222 -6.34 -10.72 4.69
C MET A 222 -7.35 -11.66 4.02
N GLU A 223 -6.98 -12.26 2.89
CA GLU A 223 -7.86 -13.16 2.12
C GLU A 223 -7.32 -14.59 2.05
N TRP A 224 -6.08 -14.78 2.49
CA TRP A 224 -5.42 -16.08 2.38
C TRP A 224 -6.06 -17.10 3.33
N ALA A 225 -6.59 -18.14 2.74
CA ALA A 225 -6.98 -19.36 3.43
C ALA A 225 -5.75 -20.28 3.49
N PRO A 226 -5.29 -20.72 4.67
CA PRO A 226 -4.08 -21.51 4.80
C PRO A 226 -4.15 -22.80 4.00
N ASN A 227 -3.25 -22.93 3.04
CA ASN A 227 -2.98 -24.18 2.35
C ASN A 227 -1.50 -24.47 2.55
N ILE A 228 -1.21 -25.45 3.40
CA ILE A 228 0.16 -25.81 3.79
C ILE A 228 0.41 -27.29 3.53
N GLU A 229 1.61 -27.59 3.05
CA GLU A 229 2.14 -28.95 2.96
C GLU A 229 3.22 -29.11 4.01
N ILE A 230 3.10 -30.14 4.85
CA ILE A 230 4.06 -30.44 5.91
C ILE A 230 5.10 -31.41 5.37
N GLU A 231 6.35 -31.04 5.54
CA GLU A 231 7.52 -31.76 5.03
C GLU A 231 8.56 -31.93 6.16
N TYR A 232 9.53 -32.78 5.91
CA TYR A 232 10.61 -33.05 6.85
C TYR A 232 11.97 -32.88 6.20
N ALA A 233 12.90 -32.26 6.92
CA ALA A 233 14.29 -32.11 6.48
C ALA A 233 15.23 -32.74 7.50
N GLU A 234 16.23 -33.47 7.01
CA GLU A 234 17.26 -34.05 7.89
C GLU A 234 18.44 -33.08 8.02
N VAL A 235 18.88 -32.84 9.27
CA VAL A 235 20.06 -32.07 9.61
C VAL A 235 20.81 -32.81 10.71
N ASP A 236 22.06 -33.12 10.45
CA ASP A 236 22.92 -33.85 11.41
C ASP A 236 22.27 -35.12 11.96
N GLY A 237 21.58 -35.90 11.10
CA GLY A 237 20.89 -37.13 11.44
C GLY A 237 19.62 -36.97 12.27
N LYS A 238 19.09 -35.73 12.37
CA LYS A 238 17.83 -35.43 13.02
C LYS A 238 16.82 -34.94 12.00
N SER A 239 15.59 -35.44 12.11
CA SER A 239 14.47 -34.98 11.27
C SER A 239 13.78 -33.75 11.89
N TYR A 240 13.51 -32.75 11.08
CA TYR A 240 12.85 -31.49 11.47
C TYR A 240 11.66 -31.23 10.58
N GLU A 241 10.53 -30.95 11.21
CA GLU A 241 9.29 -30.58 10.54
C GLU A 241 9.35 -29.12 10.06
N TYR A 242 8.95 -28.88 8.82
CA TYR A 242 8.66 -27.58 8.27
C TYR A 242 7.41 -27.63 7.40
N ALA A 243 6.88 -26.49 7.01
CA ALA A 243 5.78 -26.47 6.06
C ALA A 243 6.05 -25.49 4.91
N THR A 244 5.47 -25.83 3.77
CA THR A 244 5.39 -24.96 2.59
C THR A 244 3.97 -24.44 2.47
N ALA A 245 3.81 -23.11 2.43
CA ALA A 245 2.53 -22.45 2.23
C ALA A 245 2.44 -21.86 0.83
N THR A 246 1.51 -22.31 0.01
CA THR A 246 1.27 -21.73 -1.31
C THR A 246 0.39 -20.48 -1.19
N VAL A 247 0.91 -19.35 -1.65
CA VAL A 247 0.27 -18.03 -1.53
C VAL A 247 0.12 -17.38 -2.90
N TYR A 248 -1.11 -17.14 -3.33
CA TYR A 248 -1.40 -16.41 -4.57
C TYR A 248 -1.36 -14.90 -4.36
N GLU A 249 -0.40 -14.24 -4.99
CA GLU A 249 -0.23 -12.79 -4.92
C GLU A 249 -0.93 -12.09 -6.10
N LYS A 250 -2.14 -11.58 -5.88
CA LYS A 250 -2.99 -10.94 -6.90
C LYS A 250 -2.30 -9.84 -7.71
N LYS A 251 -1.37 -9.11 -7.11
CA LYS A 251 -0.67 -8.00 -7.78
C LYS A 251 0.29 -8.46 -8.89
N THR A 252 0.85 -9.65 -8.75
CA THR A 252 1.82 -10.23 -9.67
C THR A 252 1.25 -11.39 -10.47
N HIS A 253 0.00 -11.78 -10.16
CA HIS A 253 -0.68 -12.93 -10.75
C HIS A 253 0.14 -14.23 -10.67
N ARG A 254 0.84 -14.43 -9.53
CA ARG A 254 1.72 -15.58 -9.30
C ARG A 254 1.47 -16.25 -7.97
N HIS A 255 1.73 -17.55 -7.95
CA HIS A 255 1.86 -18.33 -6.73
C HIS A 255 3.30 -18.24 -6.23
N PHE A 256 3.47 -18.17 -4.93
CA PHE A 256 4.74 -18.21 -4.25
C PHE A 256 4.68 -19.24 -3.11
N ASP A 257 5.67 -20.10 -3.05
CA ASP A 257 5.83 -21.04 -1.96
C ASP A 257 6.62 -20.37 -0.84
N LYS A 258 6.00 -20.33 0.34
CA LYS A 258 6.51 -19.68 1.54
C LYS A 258 6.90 -20.76 2.53
N LEU A 259 8.11 -20.68 3.04
CA LEU A 259 8.55 -21.60 4.09
C LEU A 259 8.05 -21.16 5.45
N ILE A 260 7.58 -22.10 6.24
CA ILE A 260 7.19 -21.94 7.63
C ILE A 260 8.06 -22.89 8.46
N LEU A 261 8.92 -22.29 9.30
CA LEU A 261 9.89 -23.05 10.09
C LEU A 261 9.52 -23.14 11.57
N GLN A 262 8.47 -22.44 12.00
CA GLN A 262 8.06 -22.43 13.41
C GLN A 262 7.00 -23.49 13.70
N PRO A 263 7.30 -24.53 14.50
CA PRO A 263 6.37 -25.65 14.76
C PRO A 263 5.02 -25.20 15.31
N LYS A 264 5.02 -24.17 16.16
CA LYS A 264 3.78 -23.61 16.71
C LYS A 264 2.87 -23.02 15.65
N ILE A 265 3.44 -22.38 14.62
CA ILE A 265 2.67 -21.84 13.49
C ILE A 265 2.18 -22.98 12.61
N ILE A 266 3.04 -23.96 12.30
CA ILE A 266 2.67 -25.14 11.52
C ILE A 266 1.47 -25.83 12.16
N LYS A 267 1.56 -26.15 13.46
CA LYS A 267 0.47 -26.77 14.20
C LYS A 267 -0.84 -25.96 14.12
N LYS A 268 -0.78 -24.64 14.38
CA LYS A 268 -1.96 -23.78 14.32
C LYS A 268 -2.59 -23.71 12.94
N LEU A 269 -1.78 -23.72 11.89
CA LEU A 269 -2.26 -23.67 10.50
C LEU A 269 -2.82 -25.03 10.04
N SER A 270 -2.24 -26.15 10.50
CA SER A 270 -2.75 -27.49 10.20
C SER A 270 -4.10 -27.78 10.86
N GLU A 271 -4.36 -27.16 12.01
CA GLU A 271 -5.64 -27.25 12.73
C GLU A 271 -6.70 -26.24 12.20
N HIS A 272 -6.29 -25.28 11.36
CA HIS A 272 -7.19 -24.26 10.82
C HIS A 272 -7.98 -24.79 9.61
N ASP A 273 -9.23 -24.32 9.45
CA ASP A 273 -10.05 -24.65 8.27
C ASP A 273 -9.41 -24.03 7.01
N GLN A 274 -8.89 -24.88 6.14
CA GLN A 274 -8.21 -24.49 4.90
C GLN A 274 -9.09 -23.73 3.90
N ASN A 275 -10.41 -23.73 4.10
CA ASN A 275 -11.35 -22.99 3.27
C ASN A 275 -11.67 -21.59 3.80
N ARG A 276 -11.11 -21.19 4.94
CA ARG A 276 -11.40 -19.92 5.58
C ARG A 276 -10.13 -19.08 5.79
N PRO A 277 -10.22 -17.76 5.62
CA PRO A 277 -9.14 -16.87 6.03
C PRO A 277 -8.85 -16.98 7.52
N LEU A 278 -7.63 -16.66 7.94
CA LEU A 278 -7.22 -16.69 9.35
C LEU A 278 -8.13 -15.87 10.27
N ILE A 279 -8.75 -14.82 9.74
CA ILE A 279 -9.76 -14.02 10.43
C ILE A 279 -10.96 -13.86 9.50
N ALA A 280 -12.12 -14.27 9.99
CA ALA A 280 -13.37 -14.14 9.24
C ALA A 280 -13.88 -12.68 9.23
N GLY A 281 -14.41 -12.24 8.10
CA GLY A 281 -15.06 -10.94 7.97
C GLY A 281 -14.68 -10.16 6.71
N ASP A 282 -15.15 -8.90 6.65
CA ASP A 282 -14.81 -8.02 5.53
C ASP A 282 -13.34 -7.60 5.54
N LYS A 283 -12.66 -7.84 4.45
CA LYS A 283 -11.24 -7.55 4.24
C LYS A 283 -10.83 -6.14 4.61
N GLN A 284 -11.64 -5.13 4.24
CA GLN A 284 -11.29 -3.73 4.50
C GLN A 284 -11.38 -3.42 5.99
N SER A 285 -12.40 -3.95 6.65
CA SER A 285 -12.63 -3.80 8.09
C SER A 285 -11.53 -4.49 8.89
N ILE A 286 -11.19 -5.74 8.53
CA ILE A 286 -10.08 -6.50 9.16
C ILE A 286 -8.76 -5.76 8.98
N SER A 287 -8.45 -5.30 7.76
CA SER A 287 -7.21 -4.57 7.48
C SER A 287 -7.10 -3.26 8.27
N LYS A 288 -8.20 -2.50 8.42
CA LYS A 288 -8.23 -1.28 9.23
C LYS A 288 -8.02 -1.58 10.71
N LYS A 289 -8.73 -2.58 11.24
CA LYS A 289 -8.61 -3.01 12.63
C LYS A 289 -7.20 -3.49 12.94
N TYR A 290 -6.65 -4.36 12.10
CA TYR A 290 -5.28 -4.86 12.24
C TYR A 290 -4.23 -3.75 12.17
N ALA A 291 -4.41 -2.80 11.24
CA ALA A 291 -3.52 -1.65 11.15
C ALA A 291 -3.55 -0.75 12.39
N ALA A 292 -4.71 -0.59 13.03
CA ALA A 292 -4.84 0.16 14.29
C ALA A 292 -4.11 -0.54 15.43
N MET A 293 -4.37 -1.83 15.63
CA MET A 293 -3.71 -2.66 16.65
C MET A 293 -2.18 -2.65 16.53
N LEU A 294 -1.67 -2.76 15.29
CA LEU A 294 -0.24 -2.70 15.03
C LEU A 294 0.36 -1.34 15.36
N ARG A 295 -0.35 -0.22 15.12
CA ARG A 295 0.15 1.09 15.52
C ARG A 295 0.25 1.19 17.05
N GLU A 296 -0.73 0.70 17.78
CA GLU A 296 -0.69 0.67 19.24
C GLU A 296 0.52 -0.13 19.73
N TYR A 297 0.75 -1.31 19.16
CA TYR A 297 1.95 -2.10 19.46
C TYR A 297 3.25 -1.36 19.11
N TYR A 298 3.32 -0.71 17.95
CA TYR A 298 4.52 0.05 17.55
C TYR A 298 4.79 1.27 18.41
N ILE A 299 3.74 1.88 19.00
CA ILE A 299 3.87 2.92 20.01
C ILE A 299 4.47 2.34 21.29
N GLU A 300 3.94 1.21 21.76
CA GLU A 300 4.39 0.54 22.99
C GLU A 300 5.88 0.19 22.94
N ILE A 301 6.37 -0.29 21.79
CA ILE A 301 7.80 -0.64 21.63
C ILE A 301 8.67 0.54 21.15
N GLY A 302 8.15 1.76 21.12
CA GLY A 302 8.90 2.97 20.77
C GLY A 302 9.33 3.08 19.31
N LYS A 303 8.70 2.35 18.37
CA LYS A 303 8.97 2.52 16.92
C LYS A 303 8.34 3.80 16.35
N ILE A 304 7.27 4.27 16.95
CA ILE A 304 6.56 5.51 16.62
C ILE A 304 6.04 6.17 17.90
N GLU A 305 5.83 7.48 17.83
CA GLU A 305 5.19 8.27 18.88
C GLU A 305 3.71 8.48 18.56
N LYS A 306 2.86 8.56 19.58
CA LYS A 306 1.40 8.59 19.45
C LYS A 306 0.88 9.75 18.58
N ASP A 307 1.44 10.94 18.77
CA ASP A 307 0.94 12.18 18.14
C ASP A 307 1.89 12.72 17.06
N ALA A 308 2.92 11.94 16.67
CA ALA A 308 3.88 12.35 15.67
C ALA A 308 3.35 12.19 14.25
N THR A 309 3.77 13.11 13.38
CA THR A 309 3.57 13.00 11.93
C THR A 309 4.88 12.62 11.26
N TYR A 310 4.84 11.56 10.45
CA TYR A 310 6.02 11.04 9.79
C TYR A 310 6.02 11.37 8.29
N LYS A 311 7.07 12.03 7.81
CA LYS A 311 7.30 12.25 6.39
C LYS A 311 7.82 10.96 5.75
N LYS A 312 7.48 10.72 4.47
CA LYS A 312 8.01 9.58 3.73
C LYS A 312 9.54 9.61 3.69
N GLY A 313 10.18 8.48 4.00
CA GLY A 313 11.64 8.35 4.06
C GLY A 313 12.25 8.60 5.44
N VAL A 314 11.45 8.99 6.45
CA VAL A 314 11.87 9.11 7.85
C VAL A 314 11.60 7.78 8.58
N ASP A 315 12.47 7.44 9.53
CA ASP A 315 12.25 6.31 10.42
C ASP A 315 10.87 6.45 11.09
N GLY A 316 10.11 5.37 11.17
CA GLY A 316 8.75 5.38 11.70
C GLY A 316 7.64 5.58 10.65
N TRP A 317 7.91 6.20 9.49
CA TRP A 317 6.86 6.45 8.49
C TRP A 317 6.11 5.18 8.08
N LEU A 318 6.80 4.07 7.87
CA LEU A 318 6.17 2.83 7.44
C LEU A 318 5.34 2.22 8.58
N TYR A 319 5.85 2.22 9.80
CA TYR A 319 5.13 1.73 10.98
C TYR A 319 3.84 2.52 11.21
N PHE A 320 3.86 3.83 11.01
CA PHE A 320 2.70 4.70 11.20
C PHE A 320 1.71 4.63 10.03
N ASN A 321 2.18 4.87 8.78
CA ASN A 321 1.31 5.03 7.61
C ASN A 321 0.93 3.70 6.96
N ARG A 322 1.76 2.66 7.09
CA ARG A 322 1.55 1.34 6.49
C ARG A 322 1.95 0.21 7.45
N PRO A 323 1.36 0.13 8.64
CA PRO A 323 1.81 -0.76 9.70
C PRO A 323 1.83 -2.24 9.30
N ILE A 324 0.88 -2.70 8.50
CA ILE A 324 0.84 -4.07 8.00
C ILE A 324 1.99 -4.34 7.00
N TYR A 325 2.38 -3.33 6.19
CA TYR A 325 3.56 -3.45 5.33
C TYR A 325 4.88 -3.48 6.12
N ALA A 326 4.92 -2.84 7.30
CA ALA A 326 6.08 -2.91 8.17
C ALA A 326 6.40 -4.36 8.58
N ILE A 327 5.37 -5.19 8.83
CA ILE A 327 5.54 -6.62 9.10
C ILE A 327 6.23 -7.31 7.92
N ARG A 328 5.72 -7.11 6.70
CA ARG A 328 6.30 -7.71 5.49
C ARG A 328 7.77 -7.31 5.30
N HIS A 329 8.10 -6.03 5.53
CA HIS A 329 9.48 -5.56 5.45
C HIS A 329 10.37 -6.17 6.53
N SER A 330 9.87 -6.25 7.77
CA SER A 330 10.57 -6.91 8.87
C SER A 330 10.82 -8.39 8.59
N ALA A 331 9.80 -9.09 8.13
CA ALA A 331 9.90 -10.50 7.78
C ALA A 331 10.87 -10.77 6.63
N ALA A 332 10.87 -9.92 5.59
CA ALA A 332 11.86 -10.00 4.52
C ALA A 332 13.30 -9.83 5.05
N GLN A 333 13.52 -8.89 5.96
CA GLN A 333 14.81 -8.70 6.64
C GLN A 333 15.21 -9.94 7.47
N MET A 334 14.25 -10.56 8.16
CA MET A 334 14.47 -11.81 8.89
C MET A 334 14.89 -12.93 7.93
N TRP A 335 14.16 -13.13 6.83
CA TRP A 335 14.50 -14.17 5.85
C TRP A 335 15.82 -13.93 5.15
N MET A 336 16.15 -12.67 4.82
CA MET A 336 17.47 -12.32 4.31
C MET A 336 18.58 -12.78 5.26
N ARG A 337 18.42 -12.61 6.55
CA ARG A 337 19.39 -13.07 7.55
C ARG A 337 19.39 -14.58 7.70
N ARG A 338 18.22 -15.21 7.78
CA ARG A 338 18.11 -16.68 7.89
C ARG A 338 18.77 -17.40 6.70
N THR A 339 18.79 -16.79 5.54
CA THR A 339 19.39 -17.35 4.31
C THR A 339 20.78 -16.82 4.02
N ALA A 340 21.47 -16.24 5.00
CA ALA A 340 22.78 -15.60 4.82
C ALA A 340 22.81 -14.65 3.60
N PHE A 341 21.75 -13.86 3.43
CA PHE A 341 21.56 -12.91 2.33
C PHE A 341 21.49 -13.55 0.93
N ASN A 342 21.01 -14.77 0.84
CA ASN A 342 20.69 -15.38 -0.44
C ASN A 342 19.46 -14.72 -1.06
N LEU A 343 19.72 -13.69 -1.91
CA LEU A 343 18.69 -12.89 -2.57
C LEU A 343 17.77 -13.72 -3.47
N GLU A 344 18.32 -14.73 -4.15
CA GLU A 344 17.54 -15.56 -5.07
C GLU A 344 16.52 -16.41 -4.34
N LEU A 345 16.93 -17.02 -3.24
CA LEU A 345 16.05 -17.84 -2.43
C LEU A 345 14.90 -16.99 -1.85
N VAL A 346 15.23 -15.83 -1.26
CA VAL A 346 14.19 -14.94 -0.69
C VAL A 346 13.31 -14.33 -1.78
N ALA A 347 13.86 -14.04 -2.95
CA ALA A 347 13.07 -13.57 -4.09
C ALA A 347 12.06 -14.62 -4.56
N LYS A 348 12.46 -15.88 -4.70
CA LYS A 348 11.55 -16.99 -5.03
C LYS A 348 10.36 -17.11 -4.08
N MET A 349 10.57 -16.76 -2.81
CA MET A 349 9.51 -16.78 -1.80
C MET A 349 8.55 -15.59 -1.87
N GLY A 350 8.79 -14.53 -2.63
CA GLY A 350 7.85 -13.40 -2.58
C GLY A 350 8.12 -12.18 -3.44
N TRP A 351 9.08 -12.22 -4.34
CA TRP A 351 9.38 -11.13 -5.28
C TRP A 351 9.55 -11.66 -6.70
N ASP A 352 9.22 -10.82 -7.67
CA ASP A 352 9.34 -11.19 -9.08
C ASP A 352 10.81 -11.20 -9.54
N ASP A 353 11.65 -10.40 -8.89
CA ASP A 353 13.06 -10.28 -9.17
C ASP A 353 13.92 -9.93 -7.93
N THR A 354 15.20 -10.22 -8.04
CA THR A 354 16.18 -9.87 -7.01
C THR A 354 16.51 -8.38 -6.95
N LYS A 355 16.23 -7.59 -8.03
CA LYS A 355 16.52 -6.16 -8.10
C LYS A 355 15.71 -5.38 -7.08
N THR A 356 14.41 -5.71 -6.96
CA THR A 356 13.52 -5.10 -5.97
C THR A 356 13.99 -5.45 -4.56
N LEU A 357 14.33 -6.71 -4.31
CA LEU A 357 14.81 -7.15 -3.02
C LEU A 357 16.14 -6.47 -2.66
N SER A 358 17.09 -6.45 -3.58
CA SER A 358 18.38 -5.78 -3.42
C SER A 358 18.22 -4.28 -3.12
N LYS A 359 17.37 -3.59 -3.89
CA LYS A 359 17.16 -2.15 -3.74
C LYS A 359 16.65 -1.75 -2.35
N PHE A 360 15.77 -2.57 -1.75
CA PHE A 360 15.06 -2.20 -0.52
C PHE A 360 15.61 -2.87 0.74
N TYR A 361 16.30 -4.00 0.61
CA TYR A 361 16.64 -4.84 1.76
C TYR A 361 18.12 -5.19 1.86
N ALA A 362 18.86 -5.17 0.75
CA ALA A 362 20.24 -5.65 0.71
C ALA A 362 21.28 -4.56 0.90
N ARG A 363 21.01 -3.51 1.68
CA ARG A 363 22.09 -2.65 2.15
C ARG A 363 22.93 -3.40 3.18
N THR A 364 23.86 -4.16 2.65
CA THR A 364 24.80 -4.93 3.44
C THR A 364 25.79 -3.96 4.10
N THR A 365 25.78 -3.88 5.40
CA THR A 365 26.83 -3.17 6.15
C THR A 365 28.07 -4.08 6.26
N VAL A 366 29.25 -3.52 6.45
CA VAL A 366 30.48 -4.30 6.73
C VAL A 366 30.23 -5.29 7.87
N LYS A 367 29.46 -4.89 8.90
CA LYS A 367 29.03 -5.76 9.99
C LYS A 367 28.25 -6.97 9.49
N ASN A 368 27.32 -6.78 8.55
CA ASN A 368 26.53 -7.89 7.97
C ASN A 368 27.40 -8.84 7.15
N ILE A 369 28.40 -8.32 6.43
CA ILE A 369 29.35 -9.14 5.68
C ILE A 369 30.19 -9.99 6.63
N MET A 370 30.70 -9.39 7.68
CA MET A 370 31.49 -10.10 8.70
C MET A 370 30.66 -11.16 9.45
N GLN A 371 29.37 -10.91 9.67
CA GLN A 371 28.44 -11.84 10.30
C GLN A 371 27.92 -12.91 9.35
N ALA A 372 27.90 -12.67 8.04
CA ALA A 372 27.44 -13.67 7.06
C ALA A 372 28.29 -14.94 7.02
N GLY A 373 29.54 -14.88 7.50
CA GLY A 373 30.38 -16.06 7.70
C GLY A 373 30.07 -16.86 8.98
N THR A 374 29.12 -16.38 9.81
CA THR A 374 28.85 -16.98 11.13
C THR A 374 27.41 -17.51 11.16
N CYS A 375 27.26 -18.80 10.98
CA CYS A 375 25.96 -19.46 11.15
C CYS A 375 25.67 -19.64 12.66
N TYR A 376 24.53 -19.17 13.14
CA TYR A 376 24.13 -19.28 14.53
C TYR A 376 23.93 -20.73 14.99
N TYR A 377 23.61 -21.62 14.06
CA TYR A 377 23.50 -23.06 14.32
C TYR A 377 24.87 -23.74 14.40
N CYS A 378 25.76 -23.52 13.39
CA CYS A 378 27.08 -24.12 13.36
C CYS A 378 28.05 -23.51 14.39
N ARG A 379 27.99 -22.20 14.58
CA ARG A 379 28.86 -21.44 15.50
C ARG A 379 28.04 -20.37 16.21
N PRO A 380 27.31 -20.71 17.25
CA PRO A 380 26.47 -19.74 17.96
C PRO A 380 27.38 -18.64 18.57
N PRO A 381 26.99 -17.36 18.43
CA PRO A 381 27.74 -16.26 19.00
C PRO A 381 27.77 -16.35 20.53
N GLN A 382 28.86 -15.95 21.13
CA GLN A 382 29.03 -15.98 22.59
C GLN A 382 28.19 -14.88 23.30
N THR A 383 27.67 -13.90 22.58
CA THR A 383 26.86 -12.81 23.14
C THR A 383 25.39 -12.94 22.77
N LYS A 384 24.50 -12.73 23.75
CA LYS A 384 23.03 -12.76 23.56
C LYS A 384 22.49 -11.67 22.62
N THR A 385 23.29 -10.65 22.31
CA THR A 385 22.91 -9.50 21.48
C THR A 385 23.24 -9.66 20.00
N ALA A 386 23.90 -10.75 19.58
CA ALA A 386 24.23 -10.99 18.19
C ALA A 386 22.99 -11.32 17.38
N GLU A 387 22.91 -10.75 16.17
CA GLU A 387 21.85 -11.09 15.21
C GLU A 387 21.97 -12.56 14.79
N ARG A 388 20.83 -13.27 14.74
CA ARG A 388 20.80 -14.68 14.36
C ARG A 388 20.97 -14.84 12.87
N LEU A 389 22.09 -15.43 12.46
CA LEU A 389 22.42 -15.74 11.08
C LEU A 389 22.54 -17.25 10.91
N PHE A 390 22.08 -17.76 9.77
CA PHE A 390 22.16 -19.16 9.43
C PHE A 390 22.70 -19.33 8.01
N CYS A 391 23.53 -20.31 7.77
CA CYS A 391 24.10 -20.57 6.45
C CYS A 391 23.09 -21.23 5.48
N SER A 392 21.97 -21.76 6.00
CA SER A 392 20.91 -22.37 5.21
C SER A 392 19.56 -22.28 5.93
N ALA A 393 18.46 -22.44 5.20
CA ALA A 393 17.13 -22.57 5.77
C ALA A 393 17.05 -23.80 6.70
N THR A 394 17.73 -24.87 6.36
CA THR A 394 17.81 -26.11 7.15
C THR A 394 18.44 -25.86 8.52
N HIS A 395 19.51 -25.06 8.59
CA HIS A 395 20.12 -24.68 9.87
C HIS A 395 19.24 -23.75 10.70
N ALA A 396 18.49 -22.84 10.03
CA ALA A 396 17.50 -22.01 10.70
C ALA A 396 16.37 -22.88 11.30
N LEU A 397 15.90 -23.87 10.56
CA LEU A 397 14.89 -24.82 10.99
C LEU A 397 15.37 -25.62 12.20
N ALA A 398 16.55 -26.21 12.11
CA ALA A 398 17.14 -26.99 13.20
C ALA A 398 17.29 -26.16 14.48
N TYR A 399 17.75 -24.93 14.38
CA TYR A 399 17.87 -24.01 15.51
C TYR A 399 16.50 -23.64 16.13
N LEU A 400 15.50 -23.34 15.30
CA LEU A 400 14.16 -22.98 15.78
C LEU A 400 13.46 -24.13 16.48
N ASN A 401 13.77 -25.37 16.10
CA ASN A 401 13.30 -26.58 16.75
C ASN A 401 14.12 -27.01 18.00
N GLY A 402 14.99 -26.12 18.50
CA GLY A 402 15.72 -26.36 19.74
C GLY A 402 17.01 -27.16 19.59
N ALA A 403 17.39 -27.54 18.37
CA ALA A 403 18.68 -28.14 18.12
C ALA A 403 19.80 -27.08 18.27
N ARG A 404 20.81 -27.43 19.04
CA ARG A 404 22.06 -26.65 19.08
C ARG A 404 23.05 -27.34 18.14
N GLY A 405 23.62 -26.58 17.23
CA GLY A 405 24.72 -27.09 16.41
C GLY A 405 25.85 -27.54 17.32
N ASN A 406 26.35 -28.73 17.10
CA ASN A 406 27.57 -29.18 17.75
C ASN A 406 28.70 -28.29 17.18
N GLY A 407 29.16 -27.36 18.03
CA GLY A 407 30.34 -26.55 17.68
C GLY A 407 31.53 -27.50 17.50
N GLN A 408 31.94 -27.72 16.27
CA GLN A 408 33.29 -28.20 15.91
C GLN A 408 34.20 -26.99 15.73
#